data_4dd883806adf69a56202c9ec4d2eff84
#
_entry.id   4dd883806adf69a56202c9ec4d2eff84
#
_cell.length_a   1.000
_cell.length_b   1.000
_cell.length_c   1.000
_cell.angle_alpha   90.00
_cell.angle_beta   90.00
_cell.angle_gamma   90.00
#
_symmetry.space_group_name_H-M   'P 1'
#
loop_
_entity.id
_entity.type
_entity.pdbx_description
1 polymer ?
#
loop_
_entity_poly.entity_id
_entity_poly.type
_entity_poly.pdbx_seq_one_letter_code
_entity_poly.pdbx_strand_id
1 'polypeptide(L)'
;MKNMVLLLRNSSVTKKRCSFCGQVKTIEAFYSDRSRKDGKSHRCKICDRLREKKWRETNKDKDAFKSAGKRSRKRAATPIWANDACIFILYRERDWITEVTGIKYSVDHVIPLRGADVCGLHTHSNLRIITASTNNRKGNKLDESLLDPDPKTESRYDFDLGRHRVQRPEGEPDDACGD
;
A
#
# COMPACT_ATOMS: atom_id res chain seq x y z
N MET A 1 -21.76 -17.79 -43.14
CA MET A 1 -20.50 -18.15 -42.45
C MET A 1 -19.59 -16.92 -42.42
N LYS A 2 -19.56 -16.20 -41.31
CA LYS A 2 -18.73 -14.98 -41.16
C LYS A 2 -17.40 -15.37 -40.52
N ASN A 3 -16.32 -15.25 -41.29
CA ASN A 3 -14.94 -15.46 -40.82
C ASN A 3 -14.59 -14.44 -39.76
N MET A 4 -14.46 -14.90 -38.54
CA MET A 4 -13.92 -14.12 -37.42
C MET A 4 -12.39 -14.22 -37.46
N VAL A 5 -11.77 -13.23 -38.11
CA VAL A 5 -10.32 -13.08 -38.11
C VAL A 5 -9.91 -12.62 -36.72
N LEU A 6 -9.33 -13.52 -35.92
CA LEU A 6 -8.65 -13.17 -34.68
C LEU A 6 -7.45 -12.31 -35.00
N LEU A 7 -7.56 -11.01 -34.78
CA LEU A 7 -6.41 -10.09 -34.77
C LEU A 7 -5.54 -10.42 -33.54
N LEU A 8 -4.55 -11.29 -33.74
CA LEU A 8 -3.42 -11.43 -32.82
C LEU A 8 -2.70 -10.08 -32.78
N ARG A 9 -2.99 -9.29 -31.76
CA ARG A 9 -2.16 -8.12 -31.43
C ARG A 9 -0.79 -8.65 -31.05
N ASN A 10 0.16 -8.59 -31.99
CA ASN A 10 1.59 -8.73 -31.71
C ASN A 10 1.98 -7.60 -30.78
N SER A 11 1.87 -7.83 -29.47
CA SER A 11 2.51 -6.99 -28.47
C SER A 11 4.03 -7.24 -28.62
N SER A 12 4.70 -6.37 -29.36
CA SER A 12 6.16 -6.35 -29.40
C SER A 12 6.65 -6.15 -27.96
N VAL A 13 7.11 -7.23 -27.35
CA VAL A 13 7.63 -7.19 -25.97
C VAL A 13 8.86 -6.29 -25.98
N THR A 14 8.70 -5.09 -25.52
CA THR A 14 9.80 -4.11 -25.44
C THR A 14 10.85 -4.62 -24.46
N LYS A 15 12.08 -4.79 -24.96
CA LYS A 15 13.23 -5.27 -24.19
C LYS A 15 14.19 -4.12 -23.87
N LYS A 16 14.83 -4.18 -22.71
CA LYS A 16 15.81 -3.20 -22.26
C LYS A 16 17.04 -3.91 -21.66
N ARG A 17 18.22 -3.38 -21.93
CA ARG A 17 19.46 -3.86 -21.33
C ARG A 17 19.66 -3.25 -19.95
N CYS A 18 19.89 -4.08 -18.95
CA CYS A 18 20.26 -3.62 -17.61
C CYS A 18 21.71 -3.09 -17.62
N SER A 19 21.92 -1.86 -17.16
CA SER A 19 23.26 -1.24 -17.13
C SER A 19 24.21 -1.88 -16.10
N PHE A 20 23.69 -2.67 -15.15
CA PHE A 20 24.51 -3.30 -14.10
C PHE A 20 24.88 -4.75 -14.43
N CYS A 21 23.90 -5.62 -14.76
CA CYS A 21 24.21 -7.03 -15.09
C CYS A 21 24.39 -7.30 -16.60
N GLY A 22 24.20 -6.28 -17.45
CA GLY A 22 24.34 -6.43 -18.90
C GLY A 22 23.24 -7.23 -19.60
N GLN A 23 22.37 -7.92 -18.86
CA GLN A 23 21.33 -8.76 -19.44
C GLN A 23 20.21 -7.96 -20.09
N VAL A 24 19.72 -8.44 -21.23
CA VAL A 24 18.53 -7.93 -21.89
C VAL A 24 17.30 -8.60 -21.30
N LYS A 25 16.37 -7.80 -20.76
CA LYS A 25 15.15 -8.27 -20.09
C LYS A 25 13.94 -7.52 -20.62
N THR A 26 12.75 -8.07 -20.38
CA THR A 26 11.50 -7.37 -20.69
C THR A 26 11.38 -6.10 -19.88
N ILE A 27 10.63 -5.13 -20.38
CA ILE A 27 10.49 -3.80 -19.77
C ILE A 27 9.86 -3.88 -18.36
N GLU A 28 9.04 -4.90 -18.08
CA GLU A 28 8.41 -5.16 -16.77
C GLU A 28 9.44 -5.53 -15.69
N ALA A 29 10.62 -6.01 -16.08
CA ALA A 29 11.72 -6.31 -15.15
C ALA A 29 12.41 -5.05 -14.60
N PHE A 30 11.96 -3.85 -14.99
CA PHE A 30 12.50 -2.56 -14.54
C PHE A 30 11.44 -1.77 -13.77
N TYR A 31 11.88 -1.02 -12.75
CA TYR A 31 11.01 -0.08 -12.04
C TYR A 31 10.66 1.11 -12.94
N SER A 32 9.50 1.73 -12.69
CA SER A 32 9.14 2.98 -13.37
C SER A 32 10.02 4.11 -12.89
N ASP A 33 10.47 4.97 -13.83
CA ASP A 33 11.30 6.14 -13.56
C ASP A 33 10.92 7.26 -14.54
N ARG A 34 10.11 8.19 -14.06
CA ARG A 34 9.57 9.30 -14.88
C ARG A 34 10.64 10.29 -15.35
N SER A 35 11.82 10.28 -14.74
CA SER A 35 12.94 11.14 -15.15
C SER A 35 13.63 10.67 -16.44
N ARG A 36 13.30 9.45 -16.88
CA ARG A 36 13.92 8.83 -18.05
C ARG A 36 13.02 8.88 -19.27
N LYS A 37 13.61 9.02 -20.45
CA LYS A 37 12.87 9.10 -21.73
C LYS A 37 12.00 7.85 -21.99
N ASP A 38 12.45 6.67 -21.57
CA ASP A 38 11.73 5.40 -21.71
C ASP A 38 10.83 5.08 -20.50
N GLY A 39 10.74 5.98 -19.52
CA GLY A 39 9.93 5.81 -18.29
C GLY A 39 10.39 4.69 -17.37
N LYS A 40 11.62 4.13 -17.55
CA LYS A 40 12.10 2.97 -16.82
C LYS A 40 13.51 3.16 -16.26
N SER A 41 13.74 2.62 -15.07
CA SER A 41 15.06 2.59 -14.43
C SER A 41 16.12 1.96 -15.33
N HIS A 42 17.35 2.39 -15.21
CA HIS A 42 18.50 1.81 -15.95
C HIS A 42 18.93 0.46 -15.40
N ARG A 43 18.52 0.09 -14.18
CA ARG A 43 18.81 -1.20 -13.54
C ARG A 43 17.56 -2.06 -13.47
N CYS A 44 17.70 -3.37 -13.67
CA CYS A 44 16.58 -4.28 -13.46
C CYS A 44 16.27 -4.42 -11.95
N LYS A 45 15.06 -4.82 -11.63
CA LYS A 45 14.55 -4.98 -10.26
C LYS A 45 15.44 -5.86 -9.37
N ILE A 46 16.05 -6.90 -9.94
CA ILE A 46 16.96 -7.80 -9.20
C ILE A 46 18.23 -7.05 -8.80
N CYS A 47 18.88 -6.36 -9.73
CA CYS A 47 20.10 -5.59 -9.45
C CYS A 47 19.85 -4.44 -8.49
N ASP A 48 18.68 -3.82 -8.56
CA ASP A 48 18.32 -2.74 -7.67
C ASP A 48 18.08 -3.23 -6.24
N ARG A 49 17.40 -4.39 -6.07
CA ARG A 49 17.24 -5.05 -4.75
C ARG A 49 18.59 -5.48 -4.16
N LEU A 50 19.50 -6.02 -4.98
CA LEU A 50 20.83 -6.39 -4.50
C LEU A 50 21.63 -5.18 -4.02
N ARG A 51 21.55 -4.06 -4.76
CA ARG A 51 22.16 -2.79 -4.35
C ARG A 51 21.58 -2.30 -3.02
N GLU A 52 20.26 -2.35 -2.87
CA GLU A 52 19.58 -1.92 -1.63
C GLU A 52 19.96 -2.82 -0.46
N LYS A 53 19.98 -4.15 -0.67
CA LYS A 53 20.44 -5.11 0.35
C LYS A 53 21.85 -4.79 0.81
N LYS A 54 22.80 -4.64 -0.13
CA LYS A 54 24.18 -4.29 0.18
C LYS A 54 24.28 -2.97 0.93
N TRP A 55 23.50 -1.96 0.53
CA TRP A 55 23.50 -0.68 1.23
C TRP A 55 23.01 -0.81 2.68
N ARG A 56 21.94 -1.59 2.93
CA ARG A 56 21.46 -1.84 4.30
C ARG A 56 22.50 -2.58 5.15
N GLU A 57 23.20 -3.55 4.57
CA GLU A 57 24.25 -4.28 5.26
C GLU A 57 25.42 -3.38 5.67
N THR A 58 25.79 -2.44 4.80
CA THR A 58 26.91 -1.51 5.04
C THR A 58 26.53 -0.25 5.83
N ASN A 59 25.22 0.05 5.98
CA ASN A 59 24.72 1.24 6.68
C ASN A 59 23.66 0.87 7.73
N LYS A 60 23.94 -0.15 8.54
CA LYS A 60 23.00 -0.66 9.56
C LYS A 60 22.60 0.41 10.57
N ASP A 61 23.53 1.25 10.99
CA ASP A 61 23.33 2.39 11.89
C ASP A 61 22.34 3.41 11.31
N LYS A 62 22.50 3.80 10.05
CA LYS A 62 21.60 4.72 9.35
C LYS A 62 20.19 4.12 9.12
N ASP A 63 20.13 2.83 8.80
CA ASP A 63 18.84 2.14 8.64
C ASP A 63 18.12 1.99 9.98
N ALA A 64 18.86 1.64 11.05
CA ALA A 64 18.35 1.61 12.42
C ALA A 64 17.84 2.99 12.88
N PHE A 65 18.58 4.07 12.62
CA PHE A 65 18.17 5.43 12.93
C PHE A 65 16.86 5.83 12.23
N LYS A 66 16.75 5.57 10.91
CA LYS A 66 15.51 5.82 10.16
C LYS A 66 14.33 5.04 10.71
N SER A 67 14.54 3.77 11.05
CA SER A 67 13.51 2.89 11.62
C SER A 67 13.10 3.34 13.02
N ALA A 68 14.04 3.75 13.85
CA ALA A 68 13.77 4.33 15.17
C ALA A 68 12.93 5.61 15.07
N GLY A 69 13.27 6.50 14.13
CA GLY A 69 12.48 7.70 13.87
C GLY A 69 11.05 7.44 13.42
N LYS A 70 10.81 6.38 12.61
CA LYS A 70 9.44 5.96 12.24
C LYS A 70 8.67 5.45 13.46
N ARG A 71 9.29 4.60 14.28
CA ARG A 71 8.67 4.07 15.52
C ARG A 71 8.35 5.16 16.51
N SER A 72 9.30 6.10 16.73
CA SER A 72 9.13 7.24 17.63
C SER A 72 7.94 8.11 17.21
N ARG A 73 7.83 8.45 15.93
CA ARG A 73 6.69 9.23 15.42
C ARG A 73 5.35 8.51 15.59
N LYS A 74 5.30 7.20 15.31
CA LYS A 74 4.08 6.41 15.52
C LYS A 74 3.70 6.42 17.01
N ARG A 75 4.67 6.21 17.91
CA ARG A 75 4.43 6.24 19.36
C ARG A 75 3.96 7.62 19.83
N ALA A 76 4.57 8.70 19.37
CA ALA A 76 4.15 10.07 19.70
C ALA A 76 2.75 10.40 19.19
N ALA A 77 2.33 9.81 18.08
CA ALA A 77 1.00 9.97 17.52
C ALA A 77 -0.05 9.02 18.12
N THR A 78 0.34 8.09 19.00
CA THR A 78 -0.58 7.15 19.68
C THR A 78 -0.95 7.72 21.04
N PRO A 79 -2.16 8.22 21.23
CA PRO A 79 -2.61 8.74 22.53
C PRO A 79 -2.83 7.58 23.51
N ILE A 80 -2.83 7.88 24.81
CA ILE A 80 -2.99 6.87 25.87
C ILE A 80 -4.35 6.14 25.83
N TRP A 81 -5.36 6.80 25.29
CA TRP A 81 -6.71 6.26 25.10
C TRP A 81 -6.89 5.50 23.78
N ALA A 82 -5.85 5.35 22.95
CA ALA A 82 -5.95 4.58 21.72
C ALA A 82 -6.26 3.12 22.03
N ASN A 83 -7.26 2.56 21.35
CA ASN A 83 -7.64 1.17 21.51
C ASN A 83 -6.78 0.26 20.62
N ASP A 84 -5.76 -0.34 21.22
CA ASP A 84 -4.82 -1.23 20.49
C ASP A 84 -5.52 -2.50 19.97
N ALA A 85 -6.59 -2.98 20.62
CA ALA A 85 -7.35 -4.14 20.17
C ALA A 85 -8.07 -3.83 18.84
N CYS A 86 -8.75 -2.70 18.75
CA CYS A 86 -9.41 -2.25 17.51
C CYS A 86 -8.38 -2.01 16.39
N ILE A 87 -7.22 -1.44 16.72
CA ILE A 87 -6.12 -1.27 15.75
C ILE A 87 -5.64 -2.64 15.26
N PHE A 88 -5.46 -3.62 16.15
CA PHE A 88 -5.02 -4.95 15.81
C PHE A 88 -6.02 -5.69 14.89
N ILE A 89 -7.33 -5.53 15.14
CA ILE A 89 -8.40 -6.08 14.29
C ILE A 89 -8.26 -5.58 12.86
N LEU A 90 -8.03 -4.27 12.64
CA LEU A 90 -7.83 -3.70 11.30
C LEU A 90 -6.64 -4.33 10.55
N TYR A 91 -5.55 -4.65 11.28
CA TYR A 91 -4.40 -5.33 10.65
C TYR A 91 -4.73 -6.78 10.28
N ARG A 92 -5.50 -7.51 11.11
CA ARG A 92 -5.97 -8.86 10.81
C ARG A 92 -6.92 -8.87 9.60
N GLU A 93 -7.89 -7.95 9.57
CA GLU A 93 -8.81 -7.79 8.44
C GLU A 93 -8.07 -7.49 7.14
N ARG A 94 -7.06 -6.60 7.17
CA ARG A 94 -6.21 -6.32 6.01
C ARG A 94 -5.53 -7.58 5.49
N ASP A 95 -4.99 -8.43 6.38
CA ASP A 95 -4.32 -9.67 5.99
C ASP A 95 -5.32 -10.66 5.40
N TRP A 96 -6.48 -10.83 6.03
CA TRP A 96 -7.55 -11.69 5.55
C TRP A 96 -8.06 -11.26 4.17
N ILE A 97 -8.38 -9.98 3.96
CA ILE A 97 -8.82 -9.46 2.66
C ILE A 97 -7.74 -9.69 1.59
N THR A 98 -6.48 -9.47 1.93
CA THR A 98 -5.35 -9.70 1.02
C THR A 98 -5.28 -11.16 0.59
N GLU A 99 -5.49 -12.09 1.52
CA GLU A 99 -5.47 -13.53 1.25
C GLU A 99 -6.65 -13.96 0.37
N VAL A 100 -7.87 -13.54 0.73
CA VAL A 100 -9.09 -13.93 0.00
C VAL A 100 -9.14 -13.34 -1.42
N THR A 101 -8.73 -12.09 -1.58
CA THR A 101 -8.82 -11.41 -2.89
C THR A 101 -7.58 -11.56 -3.77
N GLY A 102 -6.43 -11.96 -3.19
CA GLY A 102 -5.13 -11.94 -3.87
C GLY A 102 -4.61 -10.53 -4.18
N ILE A 103 -5.36 -9.48 -3.80
CA ILE A 103 -4.98 -8.07 -3.97
C ILE A 103 -4.29 -7.60 -2.69
N LYS A 104 -3.15 -6.95 -2.82
CA LYS A 104 -2.42 -6.43 -1.66
C LYS A 104 -3.11 -5.19 -1.09
N TYR A 105 -3.56 -5.29 0.16
CA TYR A 105 -4.11 -4.19 0.94
C TYR A 105 -3.10 -3.64 1.95
N SER A 106 -3.36 -2.44 2.46
CA SER A 106 -2.57 -1.74 3.47
C SER A 106 -3.49 -1.01 4.44
N VAL A 107 -3.10 -0.94 5.71
CA VAL A 107 -3.73 -0.03 6.67
C VAL A 107 -3.11 1.36 6.46
N ASP A 108 -3.95 2.34 6.17
CA ASP A 108 -3.60 3.74 5.91
C ASP A 108 -4.19 4.66 6.98
N HIS A 109 -3.56 5.81 7.21
CA HIS A 109 -4.12 6.86 8.03
C HIS A 109 -4.94 7.82 7.15
N VAL A 110 -6.22 8.01 7.46
CA VAL A 110 -7.10 8.99 6.78
C VAL A 110 -6.43 10.36 6.85
N ILE A 111 -6.18 10.85 8.06
CA ILE A 111 -5.33 12.01 8.31
C ILE A 111 -3.89 11.52 8.51
N PRO A 112 -2.96 11.85 7.63
CA PRO A 112 -1.60 11.33 7.71
C PRO A 112 -0.91 11.76 9.01
N LEU A 113 -0.09 10.85 9.59
CA LEU A 113 0.70 11.18 10.80
C LEU A 113 1.69 12.33 10.55
N ARG A 114 1.98 12.64 9.30
CA ARG A 114 2.83 13.73 8.86
C ARG A 114 2.38 14.20 7.48
N GLY A 115 1.38 15.06 7.43
CA GLY A 115 1.01 15.82 6.24
C GLY A 115 1.82 17.12 6.14
N ALA A 116 1.52 17.93 5.10
CA ALA A 116 2.08 19.27 4.98
C ALA A 116 1.50 20.19 6.06
N ASP A 117 0.17 20.17 6.22
CA ASP A 117 -0.57 21.11 7.07
C ASP A 117 -1.32 20.40 8.21
N VAL A 118 -1.22 19.06 8.29
CA VAL A 118 -1.96 18.25 9.26
C VAL A 118 -1.10 17.18 9.91
N CYS A 119 -1.43 16.85 11.15
CA CYS A 119 -0.80 15.76 11.90
C CYS A 119 -1.89 14.91 12.56
N GLY A 120 -2.17 13.74 11.99
CA GLY A 120 -3.16 12.80 12.50
C GLY A 120 -2.66 11.97 13.66
N LEU A 121 -3.59 11.33 14.38
CA LEU A 121 -3.29 10.40 15.47
C LEU A 121 -3.29 8.96 14.97
N HIS A 122 -2.54 8.09 15.68
CA HIS A 122 -2.57 6.65 15.44
C HIS A 122 -3.65 6.01 16.32
N THR A 123 -4.90 6.13 15.88
CA THR A 123 -6.10 5.56 16.51
C THR A 123 -6.87 4.75 15.47
N HIS A 124 -7.66 3.79 15.93
CA HIS A 124 -8.53 3.00 15.03
C HIS A 124 -9.47 3.87 14.20
N SER A 125 -9.97 4.99 14.77
CA SER A 125 -10.85 5.94 14.06
C SER A 125 -10.17 6.71 12.93
N ASN A 126 -8.84 6.80 12.93
CA ASN A 126 -8.03 7.42 11.87
C ASN A 126 -7.39 6.39 10.94
N LEU A 127 -7.73 5.10 11.07
CA LEU A 127 -7.20 4.03 10.23
C LEU A 127 -8.27 3.49 9.30
N ARG A 128 -7.86 3.09 8.10
CA ARG A 128 -8.69 2.43 7.10
C ARG A 128 -7.89 1.40 6.31
N ILE A 129 -8.59 0.47 5.68
CA ILE A 129 -7.98 -0.54 4.81
C ILE A 129 -8.22 -0.10 3.37
N ILE A 130 -7.13 0.08 2.61
CA ILE A 130 -7.15 0.43 1.19
C ILE A 130 -6.15 -0.43 0.42
N THR A 131 -6.28 -0.47 -0.91
CA THR A 131 -5.28 -1.19 -1.70
C THR A 131 -3.89 -0.56 -1.57
N ALA A 132 -2.85 -1.38 -1.60
CA ALA A 132 -1.48 -0.88 -1.51
C ALA A 132 -1.12 0.10 -2.65
N SER A 133 -1.75 -0.04 -3.83
CA SER A 133 -1.60 0.88 -4.96
C SER A 133 -2.17 2.26 -4.64
N THR A 134 -3.38 2.32 -4.08
CA THR A 134 -4.02 3.57 -3.65
C THR A 134 -3.22 4.24 -2.53
N ASN A 135 -2.79 3.47 -1.53
CA ASN A 135 -1.95 3.99 -0.45
C ASN A 135 -0.65 4.61 -0.96
N ASN A 136 0.04 3.93 -1.89
CA ASN A 136 1.26 4.46 -2.49
C ASN A 136 1.02 5.75 -3.30
N ARG A 137 -0.14 5.87 -3.97
CA ARG A 137 -0.52 7.06 -4.73
C ARG A 137 -0.86 8.24 -3.82
N LYS A 138 -1.60 7.98 -2.73
CA LYS A 138 -1.94 8.98 -1.71
C LYS A 138 -0.67 9.52 -1.01
N GLY A 139 0.23 8.64 -0.59
CA GLY A 139 1.42 9.04 0.19
C GLY A 139 1.04 9.71 1.51
N ASN A 140 1.62 10.87 1.79
CA ASN A 140 1.33 11.67 2.99
C ASN A 140 0.34 12.82 2.75
N LYS A 141 -0.42 12.77 1.66
CA LYS A 141 -1.42 13.81 1.37
C LYS A 141 -2.69 13.53 2.19
N LEU A 142 -3.33 14.60 2.65
CA LEU A 142 -4.68 14.55 3.15
C LEU A 142 -5.61 14.36 1.94
N ASP A 143 -6.55 13.43 2.05
CA ASP A 143 -7.61 13.25 1.07
C ASP A 143 -8.89 13.84 1.67
N GLU A 144 -9.16 15.10 1.33
CA GLU A 144 -10.28 15.87 1.88
C GLU A 144 -11.63 15.26 1.53
N SER A 145 -11.74 14.51 0.43
CA SER A 145 -12.97 13.81 0.05
C SER A 145 -13.40 12.74 1.04
N LEU A 146 -12.51 12.36 1.96
CA LEU A 146 -12.71 11.33 2.98
C LEU A 146 -12.95 11.93 4.38
N LEU A 147 -12.90 13.25 4.51
CA LEU A 147 -13.31 13.99 5.71
C LEU A 147 -14.80 14.27 5.58
N ASP A 148 -15.62 13.23 5.49
CA ASP A 148 -17.06 13.40 5.39
C ASP A 148 -17.63 13.97 6.70
N PRO A 149 -18.28 15.13 6.67
CA PRO A 149 -18.89 15.73 7.87
C PRO A 149 -20.19 15.01 8.28
N ASP A 150 -20.68 14.03 7.52
CA ASP A 150 -21.93 13.35 7.85
C ASP A 150 -21.66 12.09 8.70
N PRO A 151 -22.00 12.13 10.03
CA PRO A 151 -21.87 10.97 10.91
C PRO A 151 -22.81 9.80 10.55
N LYS A 152 -23.68 9.97 9.54
CA LYS A 152 -24.64 8.95 9.09
C LYS A 152 -24.12 8.07 7.95
N THR A 153 -22.97 8.36 7.37
CA THR A 153 -22.34 7.44 6.42
C THR A 153 -21.64 6.32 7.19
N GLU A 154 -22.38 5.30 7.51
CA GLU A 154 -21.97 4.04 8.15
C GLU A 154 -21.07 3.18 7.29
N SER A 155 -20.07 3.70 6.65
CA SER A 155 -19.10 2.86 5.95
C SER A 155 -17.70 3.47 6.00
N ARG A 156 -17.02 3.29 7.14
CA ARG A 156 -15.57 3.52 7.27
C ARG A 156 -14.74 2.54 6.42
N TYR A 157 -15.42 1.68 5.71
CA TYR A 157 -14.83 0.68 4.84
C TYR A 157 -15.26 0.97 3.41
N ASP A 158 -14.42 1.65 2.64
CA ASP A 158 -14.54 1.67 1.18
C ASP A 158 -14.24 0.26 0.65
N PHE A 159 -15.10 -0.68 1.05
CA PHE A 159 -15.20 -1.94 0.36
C PHE A 159 -15.98 -1.69 -0.93
N ASP A 160 -15.27 -1.42 -2.00
CA ASP A 160 -15.82 -1.73 -3.32
C ASP A 160 -15.92 -3.26 -3.46
N LEU A 161 -16.76 -3.85 -2.58
CA LEU A 161 -17.22 -5.23 -2.66
C LEU A 161 -18.29 -5.39 -3.73
N GLY A 162 -18.29 -4.53 -4.73
CA GLY A 162 -19.31 -4.52 -5.79
C GLY A 162 -19.55 -5.84 -6.49
N ARG A 163 -18.86 -6.93 -6.17
CA ARG A 163 -19.10 -8.26 -6.75
C ARG A 163 -18.80 -9.48 -5.87
N HIS A 164 -18.26 -9.34 -4.65
CA HIS A 164 -18.00 -10.52 -3.82
C HIS A 164 -18.56 -10.31 -2.41
N ARG A 165 -19.79 -10.84 -2.22
CA ARG A 165 -20.39 -11.03 -0.90
C ARG A 165 -19.60 -12.16 -0.21
N VAL A 166 -18.52 -11.83 0.48
CA VAL A 166 -17.78 -12.79 1.28
C VAL A 166 -18.47 -12.90 2.63
N GLN A 167 -19.06 -14.03 2.92
CA GLN A 167 -19.63 -14.33 4.24
C GLN A 167 -18.49 -14.46 5.24
N ARG A 168 -18.60 -13.75 6.38
CA ARG A 168 -17.67 -13.96 7.50
C ARG A 168 -17.83 -15.39 8.02
N PRO A 169 -16.75 -16.05 8.49
CA PRO A 169 -16.90 -17.30 9.21
C PRO A 169 -17.73 -17.07 10.48
N GLU A 170 -18.77 -17.87 10.67
CA GLU A 170 -19.64 -17.83 11.85
C GLU A 170 -18.82 -18.12 13.11
N GLY A 171 -18.80 -17.19 14.08
CA GLY A 171 -18.22 -17.46 15.40
C GLY A 171 -17.37 -16.37 16.05
N GLU A 172 -17.16 -15.20 15.46
CA GLU A 172 -16.42 -14.11 16.13
C GLU A 172 -17.41 -13.04 16.69
N PRO A 173 -17.23 -12.59 17.94
CA PRO A 173 -18.12 -11.60 18.55
C PRO A 173 -17.98 -10.22 17.90
N ASP A 174 -19.12 -9.62 17.56
CA ASP A 174 -19.25 -8.30 16.90
C ASP A 174 -18.95 -7.09 17.79
N ASP A 175 -18.60 -7.27 19.07
CA ASP A 175 -18.75 -6.21 20.07
C ASP A 175 -17.48 -5.61 20.68
N ALA A 176 -16.32 -5.74 20.02
CA ALA A 176 -15.07 -5.23 20.61
C ALA A 176 -14.80 -3.72 20.37
N CYS A 177 -15.58 -3.04 19.55
CA CYS A 177 -15.41 -1.61 19.22
C CYS A 177 -16.72 -0.82 19.45
N GLY A 178 -17.35 -0.98 20.61
CA GLY A 178 -18.38 -0.05 21.12
C GLY A 178 -17.75 1.28 21.54
N ASP A 179 -18.48 2.37 21.33
CA ASP A 179 -18.13 3.78 21.59
C ASP A 179 -17.51 4.04 22.95
#